data_eccfe56a9b5f7003de4e6f9efd8397c3
#
_entry.id   eccfe56a9b5f7003de4e6f9efd8397c3
#
_cell.length_a   1.000
_cell.length_b   1.000
_cell.length_c   1.000
_cell.angle_alpha   90.00
_cell.angle_beta   90.00
_cell.angle_gamma   90.00
#
_symmetry.space_group_name_H-M   'P 1'
#
loop_
_entity.id
_entity.type
_entity.pdbx_description
1 polymer ?
#
loop_
_entity_poly.entity_id
_entity_poly.type
_entity_poly.pdbx_seq_one_letter_code
_entity_poly.pdbx_strand_id
1 'polypeptide(L)'
;AVVDCDDPQHSIHGLREHEMGLIDSSTYFKALACDHFRRIKKNAYTIVKSNAVNALDDAERMIATEDVKPDVVFFDMPGTLRSNGVIKTLSQMDYIFTPVSADRFVVESALQFVMMFNDNLVTTGLAKTKGISLFWTMVDGREKTGLYDLYGKLFAENDFHVLDTRLPDS
;
A
#
# COMPACT_ATOMS: atom_id res chain seq x y z
N ALA A 1 -1.54 8.35 7.96
CA ALA A 1 -0.61 7.48 8.71
C ALA A 1 -0.32 6.20 7.94
N VAL A 2 0.74 5.49 8.30
CA VAL A 2 1.13 4.20 7.70
C VAL A 2 1.40 3.19 8.81
N VAL A 3 0.94 1.95 8.61
CA VAL A 3 1.31 0.78 9.41
C VAL A 3 2.11 -0.14 8.49
N ASP A 4 3.42 -0.22 8.74
CA ASP A 4 4.37 -1.01 7.96
C ASP A 4 4.41 -2.44 8.51
N CYS A 5 3.73 -3.35 7.81
CA CYS A 5 3.53 -4.75 8.20
C CYS A 5 4.41 -5.73 7.41
N ASP A 6 5.29 -5.25 6.53
CA ASP A 6 6.16 -6.10 5.72
C ASP A 6 7.38 -6.60 6.54
N ASP A 7 7.09 -7.37 7.58
CA ASP A 7 8.09 -7.99 8.45
C ASP A 7 8.84 -9.12 7.71
N PRO A 8 10.18 -9.18 7.78
CA PRO A 8 11.10 -8.36 8.58
C PRO A 8 11.66 -7.13 7.87
N GLN A 9 11.26 -6.82 6.65
CA GLN A 9 11.88 -5.78 5.81
C GLN A 9 11.60 -4.37 6.33
N HIS A 10 10.33 -4.05 6.59
CA HIS A 10 9.87 -2.73 7.06
C HIS A 10 10.48 -1.57 6.27
N SER A 11 10.36 -1.64 4.95
CA SER A 11 11.03 -0.73 4.02
C SER A 11 10.62 0.73 4.21
N ILE A 12 9.34 1.00 4.48
CA ILE A 12 8.82 2.36 4.69
C ILE A 12 9.34 2.93 6.01
N HIS A 13 9.33 2.13 7.07
CA HIS A 13 9.86 2.55 8.36
C HIS A 13 11.37 2.80 8.29
N GLY A 14 12.13 1.88 7.68
CA GLY A 14 13.57 2.02 7.50
C GLY A 14 13.97 3.25 6.68
N LEU A 15 13.20 3.58 5.62
CA LEU A 15 13.41 4.80 4.85
C LEU A 15 13.24 6.05 5.74
N ARG A 16 12.18 6.09 6.55
CA ARG A 16 11.95 7.20 7.48
C ARG A 16 13.07 7.37 8.50
N GLU A 17 13.57 6.27 9.08
CA GLU A 17 14.70 6.32 10.00
C GLU A 17 15.97 6.87 9.32
N HIS A 18 16.24 6.44 8.09
CA HIS A 18 17.37 6.94 7.31
C HIS A 18 17.24 8.45 7.02
N GLU A 19 16.07 8.90 6.55
CA GLU A 19 15.80 10.32 6.30
C GLU A 19 15.95 11.17 7.57
N MET A 20 15.42 10.70 8.70
CA MET A 20 15.58 11.40 9.98
C MET A 20 17.04 11.49 10.41
N GLY A 21 17.82 10.42 10.22
CA GLY A 21 19.26 10.42 10.47
C GLY A 21 20.01 11.45 9.63
N LEU A 22 19.67 11.59 8.32
CA LEU A 22 20.24 12.62 7.45
C LEU A 22 19.88 14.04 7.91
N ILE A 23 18.61 14.27 8.26
CA ILE A 23 18.13 15.55 8.77
C ILE A 23 18.88 15.89 10.06
N ASP A 24 19.03 14.95 10.98
CA ASP A 24 19.69 15.17 12.28
C ASP A 24 21.20 15.42 12.16
N SER A 25 21.83 14.86 11.16
CA SER A 25 23.26 15.02 10.93
C SER A 25 23.66 16.38 10.32
N SER A 26 22.72 17.17 9.80
CA SER A 26 23.00 18.37 9.03
C SER A 26 22.10 19.54 9.39
N THR A 27 22.72 20.67 9.76
CA THR A 27 22.00 21.94 9.99
C THR A 27 21.28 22.44 8.74
N TYR A 28 21.85 22.17 7.56
CA TYR A 28 21.21 22.50 6.28
C TYR A 28 19.93 21.70 6.07
N PHE A 29 19.97 20.39 6.22
CA PHE A 29 18.78 19.55 6.06
C PHE A 29 17.71 19.83 7.12
N LYS A 30 18.12 20.14 8.38
CA LYS A 30 17.18 20.58 9.42
C LYS A 30 16.44 21.86 9.00
N ALA A 31 17.17 22.85 8.49
CA ALA A 31 16.58 24.10 8.03
C ALA A 31 15.60 23.88 6.86
N LEU A 32 15.99 23.04 5.90
CA LEU A 32 15.17 22.69 4.73
C LEU A 32 13.88 21.98 5.14
N ALA A 33 13.98 20.99 6.03
CA ALA A 33 12.81 20.27 6.55
C ALA A 33 11.86 21.19 7.32
N CYS A 34 12.38 22.04 8.20
CA CYS A 34 11.59 23.03 8.93
C CYS A 34 10.86 24.00 8.00
N ASP A 35 11.54 24.49 6.96
CA ASP A 35 10.91 25.38 5.98
C ASP A 35 9.82 24.66 5.18
N HIS A 36 10.08 23.43 4.75
CA HIS A 36 9.11 22.60 4.05
C HIS A 36 7.83 22.42 4.88
N PHE A 37 7.93 21.91 6.11
CA PHE A 37 6.76 21.67 6.97
C PHE A 37 6.02 22.96 7.35
N ARG A 38 6.75 24.07 7.54
CA ARG A 38 6.13 25.39 7.76
C ARG A 38 5.31 25.82 6.55
N ARG A 39 5.85 25.63 5.34
CA ARG A 39 5.19 26.01 4.08
C ARG A 39 3.93 25.20 3.82
N ILE A 40 3.97 23.88 4.01
CA ILE A 40 2.80 23.01 3.80
C ILE A 40 1.81 23.02 4.97
N LYS A 41 2.20 23.57 6.12
CA LYS A 41 1.41 23.64 7.37
C LYS A 41 0.93 22.24 7.83
N LYS A 42 1.75 21.25 7.66
CA LYS A 42 1.50 19.86 8.07
C LYS A 42 2.73 19.28 8.74
N ASN A 43 2.52 18.36 9.64
CA ASN A 43 3.58 17.52 10.20
C ASN A 43 3.86 16.30 9.32
N ALA A 44 4.99 15.67 9.51
CA ALA A 44 5.23 14.35 8.93
C ALA A 44 4.18 13.37 9.44
N TYR A 45 3.65 12.54 8.55
CA TYR A 45 2.71 11.50 8.96
C TYR A 45 3.41 10.40 9.77
N THR A 46 2.69 9.81 10.69
CA THR A 46 3.18 8.74 11.56
C THR A 46 3.36 7.45 10.77
N ILE A 47 4.45 6.75 11.02
CA ILE A 47 4.72 5.39 10.52
C ILE A 47 4.93 4.49 11.73
N VAL A 48 4.15 3.42 11.81
CA VAL A 48 4.24 2.40 12.87
C VAL A 48 4.75 1.10 12.27
N LYS A 49 5.79 0.55 12.87
CA LYS A 49 6.31 -0.78 12.57
C LYS A 49 5.42 -1.83 13.21
N SER A 50 4.96 -2.79 12.42
CA SER A 50 4.05 -3.85 12.86
C SER A 50 4.31 -5.15 12.11
N ASN A 51 3.38 -6.07 12.19
CA ASN A 51 3.26 -7.26 11.37
C ASN A 51 1.78 -7.54 11.07
N ALA A 52 1.49 -8.42 10.13
CA ALA A 52 0.13 -8.69 9.70
C ALA A 52 -0.82 -9.16 10.81
N VAL A 53 -0.32 -9.79 11.86
CA VAL A 53 -1.16 -10.29 12.98
C VAL A 53 -1.58 -9.14 13.90
N ASN A 54 -0.68 -8.21 14.18
CA ASN A 54 -0.86 -7.13 15.16
C ASN A 54 -1.29 -5.81 14.50
N ALA A 55 -1.35 -5.76 13.17
CA ALA A 55 -1.54 -4.54 12.39
C ALA A 55 -2.74 -3.68 12.83
N LEU A 56 -3.89 -4.32 13.10
CA LEU A 56 -5.10 -3.62 13.52
C LEU A 56 -4.96 -3.03 14.92
N ASP A 57 -4.45 -3.81 15.87
CA ASP A 57 -4.26 -3.36 17.26
C ASP A 57 -3.22 -2.23 17.33
N ASP A 58 -2.17 -2.30 16.51
CA ASP A 58 -1.14 -1.26 16.43
C ASP A 58 -1.70 0.02 15.79
N ALA A 59 -2.54 -0.10 14.75
CA ALA A 59 -3.23 1.03 14.16
C ALA A 59 -4.17 1.71 15.18
N GLU A 60 -4.97 0.93 15.90
CA GLU A 60 -5.88 1.47 16.92
C GLU A 60 -5.11 2.20 18.03
N ARG A 61 -3.99 1.62 18.50
CA ARG A 61 -3.12 2.27 19.50
C ARG A 61 -2.53 3.57 18.97
N MET A 62 -2.01 3.56 17.75
CA MET A 62 -1.51 4.77 17.08
C MET A 62 -2.60 5.85 17.02
N ILE A 63 -3.78 5.51 16.49
CA ILE A 63 -4.90 6.45 16.38
C ILE A 63 -5.29 7.00 17.76
N ALA A 64 -5.27 6.18 18.82
CA ALA A 64 -5.63 6.61 20.15
C ALA A 64 -4.64 7.63 20.74
N THR A 65 -3.36 7.55 20.39
CA THR A 65 -2.28 8.40 20.91
C THR A 65 -2.04 9.67 20.11
N GLU A 66 -2.53 9.76 18.87
CA GLU A 66 -2.36 10.96 18.04
C GLU A 66 -3.27 12.11 18.49
N ASP A 67 -2.71 13.31 18.63
CA ASP A 67 -3.48 14.53 18.92
C ASP A 67 -4.46 14.88 17.80
N VAL A 68 -4.03 14.71 16.55
CA VAL A 68 -4.83 14.89 15.36
C VAL A 68 -5.03 13.53 14.70
N LYS A 69 -6.27 13.05 14.69
CA LYS A 69 -6.58 11.74 14.11
C LYS A 69 -6.31 11.74 12.61
N PRO A 70 -5.68 10.69 12.08
CA PRO A 70 -5.45 10.56 10.64
C PRO A 70 -6.77 10.32 9.90
N ASP A 71 -6.98 11.01 8.78
CA ASP A 71 -8.12 10.78 7.89
C ASP A 71 -8.02 9.42 7.17
N VAL A 72 -6.79 8.98 6.88
CA VAL A 72 -6.48 7.74 6.18
C VAL A 72 -5.31 7.04 6.86
N VAL A 73 -5.43 5.72 6.99
CA VAL A 73 -4.35 4.83 7.43
C VAL A 73 -4.05 3.83 6.32
N PHE A 74 -2.82 3.83 5.83
CA PHE A 74 -2.33 2.82 4.89
C PHE A 74 -1.68 1.67 5.65
N PHE A 75 -1.97 0.46 5.24
CA PHE A 75 -1.33 -0.76 5.72
C PHE A 75 -0.45 -1.30 4.60
N ASP A 76 0.87 -1.29 4.81
CA ASP A 76 1.82 -1.92 3.88
C ASP A 76 1.95 -3.39 4.25
N MET A 77 1.30 -4.23 3.47
CA MET A 77 1.14 -5.66 3.77
C MET A 77 2.19 -6.49 3.06
N PRO A 78 2.67 -7.60 3.67
CA PRO A 78 3.58 -8.50 2.99
C PRO A 78 2.97 -9.08 1.71
N GLY A 79 3.78 -9.26 0.68
CA GLY A 79 3.38 -9.76 -0.64
C GLY A 79 2.93 -11.22 -0.67
N THR A 80 2.71 -11.86 0.48
CA THR A 80 2.28 -13.25 0.59
C THR A 80 1.04 -13.42 1.45
N LEU A 81 0.02 -14.08 0.91
CA LEU A 81 -1.20 -14.44 1.65
C LEU A 81 -0.99 -15.57 2.66
N ARG A 82 0.14 -16.27 2.58
CA ARG A 82 0.46 -17.40 3.49
C ARG A 82 0.87 -16.96 4.87
N SER A 83 1.21 -15.69 5.05
CA SER A 83 1.56 -15.14 6.36
C SER A 83 0.32 -15.07 7.25
N ASN A 84 0.48 -15.51 8.50
CA ASN A 84 -0.59 -15.43 9.48
C ASN A 84 -1.09 -13.99 9.64
N GLY A 85 -2.39 -13.81 9.70
CA GLY A 85 -3.03 -12.52 9.93
C GLY A 85 -3.29 -11.70 8.66
N VAL A 86 -2.62 -11.94 7.53
CA VAL A 86 -2.79 -11.13 6.30
C VAL A 86 -4.26 -11.08 5.87
N ILE A 87 -4.88 -12.23 5.68
CA ILE A 87 -6.30 -12.31 5.25
C ILE A 87 -7.23 -11.65 6.27
N LYS A 88 -6.98 -11.89 7.58
CA LYS A 88 -7.78 -11.26 8.65
C LYS A 88 -7.67 -9.74 8.60
N THR A 89 -6.48 -9.21 8.43
CA THR A 89 -6.25 -7.76 8.37
C THR A 89 -6.86 -7.17 7.10
N LEU A 90 -6.60 -7.77 5.93
CA LEU A 90 -7.21 -7.31 4.68
C LEU A 90 -8.74 -7.31 4.72
N SER A 91 -9.37 -8.31 5.37
CA SER A 91 -10.83 -8.37 5.49
C SER A 91 -11.45 -7.21 6.29
N GLN A 92 -10.67 -6.47 7.05
CA GLN A 92 -11.10 -5.31 7.83
C GLN A 92 -10.81 -3.96 7.14
N MET A 93 -10.09 -3.98 5.99
CA MET A 93 -9.79 -2.76 5.22
C MET A 93 -11.01 -2.27 4.45
N ASP A 94 -11.16 -0.94 4.35
CA ASP A 94 -12.19 -0.35 3.50
C ASP A 94 -11.88 -0.54 2.02
N TYR A 95 -10.62 -0.40 1.62
CA TYR A 95 -10.15 -0.52 0.25
C TYR A 95 -8.82 -1.29 0.19
N ILE A 96 -8.66 -2.08 -0.85
CA ILE A 96 -7.42 -2.81 -1.12
C ILE A 96 -6.87 -2.34 -2.47
N PHE A 97 -5.59 -1.97 -2.50
CA PHE A 97 -4.88 -1.60 -3.71
C PHE A 97 -3.82 -2.66 -4.00
N THR A 98 -3.91 -3.28 -5.17
CA THR A 98 -3.02 -4.36 -5.58
C THR A 98 -2.15 -3.87 -6.74
N PRO A 99 -0.83 -3.68 -6.53
CA PRO A 99 0.08 -3.30 -7.60
C PRO A 99 0.27 -4.45 -8.58
N VAL A 100 0.33 -4.12 -9.87
CA VAL A 100 0.64 -5.07 -10.94
C VAL A 100 1.68 -4.46 -11.88
N SER A 101 2.59 -5.29 -12.37
CA SER A 101 3.52 -4.94 -13.45
C SER A 101 3.17 -5.75 -14.70
N ALA A 102 3.72 -5.36 -15.86
CA ALA A 102 3.51 -6.08 -17.13
C ALA A 102 4.31 -7.40 -17.21
N ASP A 103 4.28 -8.14 -16.11
CA ASP A 103 4.84 -9.48 -15.97
C ASP A 103 3.71 -10.49 -15.79
N ARG A 104 3.77 -11.59 -16.54
CA ARG A 104 2.72 -12.60 -16.55
C ARG A 104 2.46 -13.20 -15.17
N PHE A 105 3.51 -13.53 -14.43
CA PHE A 105 3.36 -14.16 -13.12
C PHE A 105 2.79 -13.21 -12.08
N VAL A 106 3.16 -11.92 -12.17
CA VAL A 106 2.60 -10.87 -11.31
C VAL A 106 1.12 -10.69 -11.60
N VAL A 107 0.73 -10.59 -12.88
CA VAL A 107 -0.67 -10.46 -13.28
C VAL A 107 -1.48 -11.67 -12.85
N GLU A 108 -1.02 -12.90 -13.15
CA GLU A 108 -1.73 -14.14 -12.75
C GLU A 108 -1.90 -14.22 -11.21
N SER A 109 -0.87 -13.88 -10.46
CA SER A 109 -0.93 -13.87 -8.98
C SER A 109 -1.92 -12.84 -8.45
N ALA A 110 -1.91 -11.63 -9.01
CA ALA A 110 -2.84 -10.58 -8.63
C ALA A 110 -4.29 -10.96 -8.93
N LEU A 111 -4.55 -11.54 -10.11
CA LEU A 111 -5.88 -12.03 -10.48
C LEU A 111 -6.37 -13.11 -9.54
N GLN A 112 -5.54 -14.12 -9.25
CA GLN A 112 -5.88 -15.18 -8.31
C GLN A 112 -6.21 -14.64 -6.92
N PHE A 113 -5.44 -13.65 -6.47
CA PHE A 113 -5.71 -12.98 -5.20
C PHE A 113 -7.07 -12.30 -5.19
N VAL A 114 -7.32 -11.43 -6.18
CA VAL A 114 -8.56 -10.65 -6.24
C VAL A 114 -9.78 -11.56 -6.34
N MET A 115 -9.73 -12.58 -7.21
CA MET A 115 -10.82 -13.56 -7.35
C MET A 115 -11.07 -14.31 -6.03
N MET A 116 -10.01 -14.87 -5.44
CA MET A 116 -10.10 -15.60 -4.17
C MET A 116 -10.68 -14.73 -3.05
N PHE A 117 -10.20 -13.50 -2.93
CA PHE A 117 -10.64 -12.59 -1.87
C PHE A 117 -12.10 -12.15 -2.09
N ASN A 118 -12.46 -11.80 -3.33
CA ASN A 118 -13.82 -11.42 -3.67
C ASN A 118 -14.80 -12.57 -3.41
N ASP A 119 -14.53 -13.76 -3.96
CA ASP A 119 -15.47 -14.89 -3.91
C ASP A 119 -15.64 -15.45 -2.51
N ASN A 120 -14.57 -15.51 -1.72
CA ASN A 120 -14.64 -16.15 -0.41
C ASN A 120 -14.90 -15.19 0.75
N LEU A 121 -14.64 -13.89 0.58
CA LEU A 121 -14.70 -12.94 1.68
C LEU A 121 -15.68 -11.79 1.44
N VAL A 122 -15.64 -11.16 0.26
CA VAL A 122 -16.52 -10.02 -0.03
C VAL A 122 -17.94 -10.49 -0.29
N THR A 123 -18.15 -11.42 -1.22
CA THR A 123 -19.49 -11.93 -1.59
C THR A 123 -20.18 -12.67 -0.45
N THR A 124 -19.42 -13.27 0.45
CA THR A 124 -19.94 -13.97 1.64
C THR A 124 -20.22 -13.03 2.82
N GLY A 125 -19.86 -11.74 2.71
CA GLY A 125 -20.03 -10.76 3.78
C GLY A 125 -19.02 -10.91 4.94
N LEU A 126 -17.96 -11.70 4.76
CA LEU A 126 -16.91 -11.89 5.77
C LEU A 126 -15.87 -10.76 5.77
N ALA A 127 -15.75 -10.01 4.67
CA ALA A 127 -14.90 -8.83 4.59
C ALA A 127 -15.76 -7.53 4.64
N LYS A 128 -15.19 -6.50 5.26
CA LYS A 128 -15.75 -5.13 5.28
C LYS A 128 -15.36 -4.33 4.03
N THR A 129 -14.52 -4.90 3.17
CA THR A 129 -13.94 -4.26 2.01
C THR A 129 -14.99 -3.77 1.04
N LYS A 130 -14.92 -2.48 0.72
CA LYS A 130 -15.83 -1.77 -0.20
C LYS A 130 -15.38 -1.86 -1.65
N GLY A 131 -14.08 -2.09 -1.88
CA GLY A 131 -13.51 -2.21 -3.22
C GLY A 131 -12.06 -2.69 -3.22
N ILE A 132 -11.73 -3.41 -4.29
CA ILE A 132 -10.36 -3.84 -4.60
C ILE A 132 -9.99 -3.22 -5.94
N SER A 133 -8.86 -2.52 -5.99
CA SER A 133 -8.38 -1.86 -7.20
C SER A 133 -7.01 -2.38 -7.58
N LEU A 134 -6.84 -2.71 -8.85
CA LEU A 134 -5.53 -2.96 -9.45
C LEU A 134 -4.94 -1.63 -9.93
N PHE A 135 -3.64 -1.49 -9.92
CA PHE A 135 -2.96 -0.35 -10.53
C PHE A 135 -1.60 -0.74 -11.10
N TRP A 136 -1.26 -0.14 -12.24
CA TRP A 136 -0.01 -0.41 -12.92
C TRP A 136 1.17 0.25 -12.23
N THR A 137 2.21 -0.54 -11.95
CA THR A 137 3.51 -0.08 -11.46
C THR A 137 4.62 -0.50 -12.41
N MET A 138 5.80 0.11 -12.28
CA MET A 138 6.99 -0.19 -13.10
C MET A 138 6.68 -0.10 -14.60
N VAL A 139 5.90 0.92 -14.99
CA VAL A 139 5.47 1.08 -16.37
C VAL A 139 6.60 1.67 -17.20
N ASP A 140 7.16 0.89 -18.13
CA ASP A 140 8.11 1.39 -19.12
C ASP A 140 7.34 2.02 -20.29
N GLY A 141 7.43 3.34 -20.44
CA GLY A 141 6.80 4.08 -21.55
C GLY A 141 7.35 3.73 -22.94
N ARG A 142 8.45 2.97 -23.02
CA ARG A 142 9.04 2.47 -24.29
C ARG A 142 8.46 1.13 -24.70
N GLU A 143 7.72 0.44 -23.82
CA GLU A 143 7.11 -0.86 -24.08
C GLU A 143 6.03 -0.74 -25.15
N LYS A 144 6.21 -1.44 -26.29
CA LYS A 144 5.34 -1.39 -27.47
C LYS A 144 4.65 -2.72 -27.77
N THR A 145 4.77 -3.71 -26.90
CA THR A 145 4.28 -5.06 -27.18
C THR A 145 2.76 -5.20 -27.09
N GLY A 146 2.06 -4.15 -26.64
CA GLY A 146 0.61 -4.21 -26.39
C GLY A 146 0.22 -5.04 -25.18
N LEU A 147 1.17 -5.38 -24.30
CA LEU A 147 0.91 -6.15 -23.08
C LEU A 147 -0.09 -5.45 -22.14
N TYR A 148 0.05 -4.12 -21.98
CA TYR A 148 -0.89 -3.35 -21.19
C TYR A 148 -2.32 -3.39 -21.73
N ASP A 149 -2.48 -3.38 -23.05
CA ASP A 149 -3.79 -3.47 -23.70
C ASP A 149 -4.38 -4.89 -23.56
N LEU A 150 -3.53 -5.91 -23.69
CA LEU A 150 -3.92 -7.30 -23.53
C LEU A 150 -4.42 -7.55 -22.08
N TYR A 151 -3.63 -7.18 -21.09
CA TYR A 151 -4.03 -7.35 -19.69
C TYR A 151 -5.17 -6.42 -19.29
N GLY A 152 -5.25 -5.22 -19.84
CA GLY A 152 -6.38 -4.32 -19.63
C GLY A 152 -7.71 -4.93 -20.10
N LYS A 153 -7.71 -5.62 -21.25
CA LYS A 153 -8.88 -6.38 -21.71
C LYS A 153 -9.22 -7.53 -20.76
N LEU A 154 -8.21 -8.29 -20.35
CA LEU A 154 -8.40 -9.39 -19.39
C LEU A 154 -9.03 -8.91 -18.08
N PHE A 155 -8.57 -7.78 -17.56
CA PHE A 155 -9.13 -7.19 -16.35
C PHE A 155 -10.58 -6.75 -16.55
N ALA A 156 -10.88 -6.10 -17.68
CA ALA A 156 -12.23 -5.66 -18.02
C ALA A 156 -13.20 -6.84 -18.22
N GLU A 157 -12.77 -7.92 -18.87
CA GLU A 157 -13.56 -9.14 -19.07
C GLU A 157 -13.92 -9.85 -17.75
N ASN A 158 -13.17 -9.62 -16.69
CA ASN A 158 -13.39 -10.18 -15.36
C ASN A 158 -13.94 -9.15 -14.34
N ASP A 159 -14.43 -8.00 -14.82
CA ASP A 159 -14.99 -6.92 -13.99
C ASP A 159 -14.03 -6.39 -12.91
N PHE A 160 -12.71 -6.45 -13.13
CA PHE A 160 -11.74 -5.90 -12.20
C PHE A 160 -11.59 -4.40 -12.37
N HIS A 161 -11.67 -3.68 -11.27
CA HIS A 161 -11.42 -2.25 -11.24
C HIS A 161 -9.92 -1.97 -11.34
N VAL A 162 -9.51 -1.26 -12.38
CA VAL A 162 -8.12 -0.82 -12.60
C VAL A 162 -8.07 0.70 -12.55
N LEU A 163 -7.13 1.25 -11.77
CA LEU A 163 -6.95 2.70 -11.72
C LEU A 163 -6.37 3.21 -13.06
N ASP A 164 -6.85 4.38 -13.49
CA ASP A 164 -6.36 5.03 -14.72
C ASP A 164 -4.90 5.49 -14.59
N THR A 165 -4.51 5.89 -13.38
CA THR A 165 -3.15 6.36 -13.09
C THR A 165 -2.17 5.18 -13.06
N ARG A 166 -1.04 5.36 -13.75
CA ARG A 166 0.05 4.39 -13.81
C ARG A 166 1.30 4.95 -13.15
N LEU A 167 2.04 4.12 -12.42
CA LEU A 167 3.31 4.51 -11.83
C LEU A 167 4.45 4.08 -12.76
N PRO A 168 5.23 5.02 -13.28
CA PRO A 168 6.35 4.70 -14.17
C PRO A 168 7.47 3.99 -13.42
N ASP A 169 8.27 3.25 -14.17
CA ASP A 169 9.58 2.79 -13.72
C ASP A 169 10.52 3.99 -13.55
N SER A 170 11.33 3.99 -12.50
CA SER A 170 12.18 5.13 -12.09
C SER A 170 13.64 4.91 -12.46
#